data_ea6fa149c2a58a49a6dfd75f1fe27d29
#
_entry.id   ea6fa149c2a58a49a6dfd75f1fe27d29
#
_cell.length_a   1.000
_cell.length_b   1.000
_cell.length_c   1.000
_cell.angle_alpha   90.00
_cell.angle_beta   90.00
_cell.angle_gamma   90.00
#
_symmetry.space_group_name_H-M   'P 1'
#
loop_
_entity.id
_entity.type
_entity.pdbx_description
1 polymer ?
#
loop_
_entity_poly.entity_id
_entity_poly.type
_entity_poly.pdbx_seq_one_letter_code
_entity_poly.pdbx_strand_id
1 'polypeptide(L)'
;GYFTRTFCKKEFKKFGINDKWVQSNISLNKKKNTLRGLHFQTKPFEEDKLVRCIKGSILDYILDLRKYSKTYMKLIKVRLSDKNFLSVYVPRGCAHGYITLKSDTILSYSVTNYYSKKNERTYSFFDKKLKIKFPVKPKYISKKDLNPKIIL
;
A
#
# COMPACT_ATOMS: atom_id res chain seq x y z
N GLY A 1 -22.42 -16.12 8.55
CA GLY A 1 -21.32 -15.29 9.09
C GLY A 1 -19.96 -15.89 8.78
N TYR A 2 -18.87 -15.18 9.13
CA TYR A 2 -17.51 -15.69 9.00
C TYR A 2 -16.63 -15.17 10.14
N PHE A 3 -15.59 -15.93 10.45
CA PHE A 3 -14.50 -15.51 11.32
C PHE A 3 -13.20 -15.59 10.52
N THR A 4 -12.38 -14.55 10.55
CA THR A 4 -11.06 -14.54 9.93
C THR A 4 -10.02 -13.95 10.84
N ARG A 5 -8.88 -14.61 10.98
CA ARG A 5 -7.73 -14.10 11.70
C ARG A 5 -6.98 -13.13 10.80
N THR A 6 -6.86 -11.90 11.24
CA THR A 6 -6.27 -10.82 10.44
C THR A 6 -4.80 -10.58 10.75
N PHE A 7 -4.36 -11.04 11.92
CA PHE A 7 -2.98 -10.97 12.38
C PHE A 7 -2.72 -12.08 13.41
N CYS A 8 -1.58 -12.73 13.29
CA CYS A 8 -1.07 -13.65 14.30
C CYS A 8 0.47 -13.62 14.29
N LYS A 9 1.06 -13.10 15.35
CA LYS A 9 2.53 -12.98 15.48
C LYS A 9 3.25 -14.31 15.28
N LYS A 10 2.69 -15.41 15.85
CA LYS A 10 3.26 -16.77 15.73
C LYS A 10 3.27 -17.28 14.29
N GLU A 11 2.20 -17.00 13.53
CA GLU A 11 2.09 -17.40 12.12
C GLU A 11 2.99 -16.55 11.24
N PHE A 12 2.99 -15.23 11.44
CA PHE A 12 3.81 -14.30 10.65
C PHE A 12 5.31 -14.54 10.81
N LYS A 13 5.76 -14.93 12.02
CA LYS A 13 7.14 -15.32 12.28
C LYS A 13 7.64 -16.45 11.36
N LYS A 14 6.75 -17.40 10.97
CA LYS A 14 7.09 -18.50 10.06
C LYS A 14 7.45 -18.00 8.65
N PHE A 15 6.99 -16.81 8.27
CA PHE A 15 7.27 -16.15 6.98
C PHE A 15 8.37 -15.09 7.10
N GLY A 16 9.12 -15.07 8.21
CA GLY A 16 10.15 -14.06 8.44
C GLY A 16 9.64 -12.67 8.84
N ILE A 17 8.34 -12.52 9.04
CA ILE A 17 7.72 -11.27 9.47
C ILE A 17 7.73 -11.23 10.99
N ASN A 18 8.74 -10.61 11.58
CA ASN A 18 8.96 -10.61 13.03
C ASN A 18 8.99 -9.19 13.65
N ASP A 19 8.42 -8.22 12.97
CA ASP A 19 8.48 -6.82 13.38
C ASP A 19 7.48 -6.46 14.48
N LYS A 20 7.77 -5.33 15.15
CA LYS A 20 6.83 -4.70 16.08
C LYS A 20 5.86 -3.83 15.29
N TRP A 21 4.59 -4.14 15.35
CA TRP A 21 3.51 -3.31 14.81
C TRP A 21 3.17 -2.22 15.82
N VAL A 22 3.30 -0.95 15.43
CA VAL A 22 3.21 0.18 16.36
C VAL A 22 1.99 1.05 16.11
N GLN A 23 1.39 0.98 14.93
CA GLN A 23 0.25 1.82 14.55
C GLN A 23 -0.69 1.07 13.61
N SER A 24 -1.99 1.23 13.81
CA SER A 24 -3.03 0.74 12.90
C SER A 24 -3.96 1.88 12.50
N ASN A 25 -4.37 1.89 11.24
CA ASN A 25 -5.15 2.96 10.65
C ASN A 25 -6.32 2.41 9.84
N ILE A 26 -7.37 3.21 9.70
CA ILE A 26 -8.49 2.98 8.77
C ILE A 26 -8.55 4.13 7.78
N SER A 27 -8.76 3.83 6.52
CA SER A 27 -8.94 4.80 5.44
C SER A 27 -10.27 4.55 4.72
N LEU A 28 -11.20 5.50 4.81
CA LEU A 28 -12.43 5.50 4.04
C LEU A 28 -12.23 6.26 2.72
N ASN A 29 -12.55 5.63 1.61
CA ASN A 29 -12.56 6.21 0.28
C ASN A 29 -13.98 6.21 -0.27
N LYS A 30 -14.67 7.35 -0.17
CA LYS A 30 -16.08 7.49 -0.56
C LYS A 30 -16.32 7.23 -2.05
N LYS A 31 -15.34 7.55 -2.90
CA LYS A 31 -15.54 7.53 -4.37
C LYS A 31 -14.76 6.38 -5.01
N LYS A 32 -15.40 5.65 -5.92
CA LYS A 32 -14.75 4.75 -6.87
C LYS A 32 -13.73 5.51 -7.74
N ASN A 33 -12.70 4.83 -8.23
CA ASN A 33 -11.62 5.40 -9.06
C ASN A 33 -10.75 6.44 -8.32
N THR A 34 -10.68 6.36 -6.98
CA THR A 34 -9.75 7.12 -6.17
C THR A 34 -8.38 6.44 -6.23
N LEU A 35 -7.35 7.18 -6.65
CA LEU A 35 -5.96 6.76 -6.67
C LEU A 35 -5.21 7.37 -5.48
N ARG A 36 -4.41 6.55 -4.79
CA ARG A 36 -3.58 6.94 -3.64
C ARG A 36 -2.20 6.32 -3.76
N GLY A 37 -1.16 7.10 -3.60
CA GLY A 37 0.23 6.61 -3.56
C GLY A 37 1.04 7.01 -4.80
N LEU A 38 2.15 6.33 -5.08
CA LEU A 38 2.80 5.28 -4.26
C LEU A 38 3.57 5.88 -3.09
N HIS A 39 3.19 5.59 -1.86
CA HIS A 39 3.76 6.19 -0.66
C HIS A 39 4.76 5.27 0.03
N PHE A 40 5.85 5.84 0.54
CA PHE A 40 6.84 5.19 1.38
C PHE A 40 7.48 6.20 2.33
N GLN A 41 8.20 5.73 3.34
CA GLN A 41 9.04 6.57 4.18
C GLN A 41 10.51 6.22 3.99
N THR A 42 11.36 7.25 4.08
CA THR A 42 12.83 7.09 4.05
C THR A 42 13.38 6.85 5.44
N LYS A 43 14.63 6.35 5.53
CA LYS A 43 15.36 6.19 6.79
C LYS A 43 15.35 7.47 7.63
N PRO A 44 15.25 7.38 8.94
CA PRO A 44 15.13 6.15 9.75
C PRO A 44 13.68 5.70 9.98
N PHE A 45 12.69 6.23 9.24
CA PHE A 45 11.25 5.97 9.42
C PHE A 45 10.67 4.96 8.43
N GLU A 46 11.51 4.20 7.74
CA GLU A 46 11.05 3.10 6.89
C GLU A 46 10.13 2.15 7.67
N GLU A 47 9.08 1.68 7.02
CA GLU A 47 8.05 0.87 7.66
C GLU A 47 7.65 -0.31 6.78
N ASP A 48 7.32 -1.42 7.41
CA ASP A 48 6.54 -2.47 6.79
C ASP A 48 5.06 -2.16 6.97
N LYS A 49 4.24 -2.58 6.01
CA LYS A 49 2.78 -2.42 6.09
C LYS A 49 2.09 -3.76 5.93
N LEU A 50 1.01 -3.96 6.69
CA LEU A 50 0.05 -5.03 6.47
C LEU A 50 -1.27 -4.39 6.07
N VAL A 51 -1.68 -4.56 4.83
CA VAL A 51 -2.82 -3.88 4.22
C VAL A 51 -3.92 -4.86 3.88
N ARG A 52 -5.18 -4.47 4.13
CA ARG A 52 -6.37 -5.25 3.76
C ARG A 52 -7.55 -4.34 3.40
N CYS A 53 -8.41 -4.83 2.54
CA CYS A 53 -9.67 -4.17 2.23
C CYS A 53 -10.77 -4.82 3.08
N ILE A 54 -11.37 -4.07 4.02
CA ILE A 54 -12.43 -4.56 4.93
C ILE A 54 -13.83 -4.27 4.40
N LYS A 55 -13.98 -3.35 3.46
CA LYS A 55 -15.21 -3.09 2.71
C LYS A 55 -14.88 -2.63 1.30
N GLY A 56 -15.57 -3.15 0.30
CA GLY A 56 -15.39 -2.78 -1.08
C GLY A 56 -14.29 -3.54 -1.80
N SER A 57 -13.56 -2.89 -2.70
CA SER A 57 -12.49 -3.52 -3.49
C SER A 57 -11.49 -2.50 -4.01
N ILE A 58 -10.22 -2.88 -4.02
CA ILE A 58 -9.11 -2.13 -4.61
C ILE A 58 -8.27 -3.00 -5.52
N LEU A 59 -7.53 -2.37 -6.44
CA LEU A 59 -6.30 -2.93 -6.97
C LEU A 59 -5.15 -2.24 -6.26
N ASP A 60 -4.38 -3.03 -5.54
CA ASP A 60 -3.25 -2.63 -4.75
C ASP A 60 -1.96 -2.73 -5.57
N TYR A 61 -1.01 -1.82 -5.35
CA TYR A 61 0.25 -1.72 -6.09
C TYR A 61 1.41 -1.62 -5.12
N ILE A 62 2.43 -2.44 -5.33
CA ILE A 62 3.65 -2.45 -4.53
C ILE A 62 4.83 -2.34 -5.49
N LEU A 63 5.61 -1.26 -5.36
CA LEU A 63 6.82 -1.01 -6.15
C LEU A 63 8.05 -1.22 -5.27
N ASP A 64 8.92 -2.14 -5.64
CA ASP A 64 10.18 -2.36 -4.93
C ASP A 64 11.20 -1.27 -5.27
N LEU A 65 11.55 -0.41 -4.30
CA LEU A 65 12.55 0.66 -4.45
C LEU A 65 13.90 0.32 -3.82
N ARG A 66 14.09 -0.90 -3.33
CA ARG A 66 15.33 -1.36 -2.70
C ARG A 66 16.39 -1.65 -3.76
N LYS A 67 17.38 -0.79 -3.90
CA LYS A 67 18.40 -0.83 -4.98
C LYS A 67 19.14 -2.17 -5.11
N TYR A 68 19.31 -2.90 -4.01
CA TYR A 68 20.00 -4.20 -3.99
C TYR A 68 19.06 -5.41 -4.08
N SER A 69 17.76 -5.17 -4.26
CA SER A 69 16.77 -6.25 -4.40
C SER A 69 16.78 -6.82 -5.81
N LYS A 70 16.64 -8.14 -5.93
CA LYS A 70 16.42 -8.82 -7.23
C LYS A 70 15.13 -8.38 -7.92
N THR A 71 14.24 -7.73 -7.18
CA THR A 71 12.96 -7.19 -7.66
C THR A 71 12.94 -5.66 -7.73
N TYR A 72 14.12 -5.01 -7.70
CA TYR A 72 14.20 -3.56 -7.83
C TYR A 72 13.43 -3.05 -9.05
N MET A 73 12.62 -2.01 -8.87
CA MET A 73 11.71 -1.42 -9.86
C MET A 73 10.64 -2.36 -10.41
N LYS A 74 10.46 -3.56 -9.87
CA LYS A 74 9.32 -4.42 -10.21
C LYS A 74 8.07 -3.96 -9.46
N LEU A 75 6.96 -3.89 -10.20
CA LEU A 75 5.65 -3.52 -9.70
C LEU A 75 4.76 -4.77 -9.59
N ILE A 76 4.30 -5.05 -8.38
CA ILE A 76 3.33 -6.10 -8.10
C ILE A 76 1.93 -5.49 -7.99
N LYS A 77 0.91 -6.22 -8.47
CA LYS A 77 -0.51 -5.84 -8.37
C LYS A 77 -1.28 -6.95 -7.69
N VAL A 78 -2.07 -6.59 -6.69
CA VAL A 78 -2.91 -7.55 -5.94
C VAL A 78 -4.31 -6.97 -5.79
N ARG A 79 -5.34 -7.75 -6.13
CA ARG A 79 -6.72 -7.36 -5.85
C ARG A 79 -7.07 -7.71 -4.42
N LEU A 80 -7.45 -6.70 -3.62
CA LEU A 80 -7.95 -6.87 -2.26
C LEU A 80 -9.43 -6.49 -2.21
N SER A 81 -10.23 -7.26 -1.46
CA SER A 81 -11.65 -6.99 -1.31
C SER A 81 -12.21 -7.60 -0.03
N ASP A 82 -13.40 -7.15 0.35
CA ASP A 82 -14.23 -7.74 1.39
C ASP A 82 -14.71 -9.17 1.09
N LYS A 83 -14.42 -9.68 -0.11
CA LYS A 83 -14.85 -11.03 -0.56
C LYS A 83 -13.71 -12.04 -0.57
N ASN A 84 -12.48 -11.62 -0.85
CA ASN A 84 -11.35 -12.54 -0.93
C ASN A 84 -10.54 -12.65 0.36
N PHE A 85 -10.81 -11.78 1.35
CA PHE A 85 -10.18 -11.78 2.68
C PHE A 85 -8.65 -11.74 2.67
N LEU A 86 -8.05 -11.36 1.55
CA LEU A 86 -6.59 -11.27 1.43
C LEU A 86 -6.05 -10.06 2.19
N SER A 87 -4.87 -10.23 2.73
CA SER A 87 -4.01 -9.14 3.19
C SER A 87 -2.69 -9.20 2.42
N VAL A 88 -2.09 -8.04 2.19
CA VAL A 88 -0.79 -7.94 1.58
C VAL A 88 0.23 -7.38 2.57
N TYR A 89 1.40 -8.02 2.64
CA TYR A 89 2.54 -7.51 3.36
C TYR A 89 3.43 -6.72 2.40
N VAL A 90 3.69 -5.47 2.73
CA VAL A 90 4.55 -4.55 1.98
C VAL A 90 5.82 -4.33 2.79
N PRO A 91 6.97 -4.87 2.37
CA PRO A 91 8.23 -4.68 3.07
C PRO A 91 8.68 -3.21 3.08
N ARG A 92 9.40 -2.79 4.12
CA ARG A 92 10.09 -1.49 4.14
C ARG A 92 10.98 -1.32 2.91
N GLY A 93 11.09 -0.10 2.42
CA GLY A 93 11.78 0.21 1.16
C GLY A 93 10.96 -0.08 -0.10
N CYS A 94 9.71 -0.55 0.03
CA CYS A 94 8.75 -0.61 -1.07
C CYS A 94 7.77 0.56 -0.99
N ALA A 95 7.43 1.14 -2.14
CA ALA A 95 6.36 2.13 -2.24
C ALA A 95 5.01 1.45 -2.48
N HIS A 96 3.96 1.94 -1.82
CA HIS A 96 2.64 1.34 -1.77
C HIS A 96 1.55 2.32 -2.18
N GLY A 97 0.58 1.83 -2.93
CA GLY A 97 -0.60 2.60 -3.30
C GLY A 97 -1.71 1.73 -3.87
N TYR A 98 -2.84 2.33 -4.18
CA TYR A 98 -4.00 1.60 -4.67
C TYR A 98 -4.94 2.47 -5.49
N ILE A 99 -5.80 1.81 -6.28
CA ILE A 99 -6.98 2.41 -6.89
C ILE A 99 -8.24 1.72 -6.39
N THR A 100 -9.25 2.51 -5.99
CA THR A 100 -10.55 1.96 -5.55
C THR A 100 -11.38 1.51 -6.74
N LEU A 101 -11.95 0.31 -6.62
CA LEU A 101 -12.82 -0.30 -7.66
C LEU A 101 -14.30 -0.21 -7.31
N LYS A 102 -14.64 0.20 -6.06
CA LYS A 102 -15.98 0.46 -5.56
C LYS A 102 -16.02 1.77 -4.76
N SER A 103 -17.19 2.36 -4.62
CA SER A 103 -17.45 3.45 -3.67
C SER A 103 -17.45 2.93 -2.24
N ASP A 104 -17.31 3.84 -1.27
CA ASP A 104 -17.32 3.54 0.17
C ASP A 104 -16.36 2.40 0.57
N THR A 105 -15.21 2.37 -0.13
CA THR A 105 -14.16 1.38 0.12
C THR A 105 -13.38 1.74 1.37
N ILE A 106 -13.26 0.77 2.29
CA ILE A 106 -12.54 0.92 3.56
C ILE A 106 -11.34 -0.02 3.57
N LEU A 107 -10.17 0.56 3.80
CA LEU A 107 -8.95 -0.18 4.07
C LEU A 107 -8.58 -0.09 5.55
N SER A 108 -8.03 -1.18 6.07
CA SER A 108 -7.32 -1.22 7.33
C SER A 108 -5.86 -1.57 7.06
N TYR A 109 -4.94 -0.87 7.70
CA TYR A 109 -3.52 -1.20 7.59
C TYR A 109 -2.76 -0.93 8.89
N SER A 110 -1.82 -1.80 9.18
CA SER A 110 -0.90 -1.67 10.30
C SER A 110 0.50 -1.39 9.77
N VAL A 111 1.31 -0.67 10.55
CA VAL A 111 2.68 -0.28 10.20
C VAL A 111 3.65 -0.52 11.34
N THR A 112 4.93 -0.74 11.01
CA THR A 112 6.00 -1.07 11.97
C THR A 112 6.81 0.13 12.43
N ASN A 113 6.49 1.34 11.93
CA ASN A 113 7.10 2.58 12.38
C ASN A 113 6.08 3.72 12.41
N TYR A 114 6.39 4.80 13.10
CA TYR A 114 5.52 5.97 13.18
C TYR A 114 5.58 6.82 11.91
N TYR A 115 4.48 7.50 11.63
CA TYR A 115 4.42 8.45 10.53
C TYR A 115 5.35 9.64 10.77
N SER A 116 6.16 9.96 9.77
CA SER A 116 7.02 11.14 9.73
C SER A 116 6.79 11.94 8.45
N LYS A 117 6.13 13.09 8.58
CA LYS A 117 5.89 14.02 7.45
C LYS A 117 7.18 14.41 6.72
N LYS A 118 8.30 14.55 7.46
CA LYS A 118 9.63 14.89 6.91
C LYS A 118 10.17 13.76 6.03
N ASN A 119 9.89 12.50 6.37
CA ASN A 119 10.43 11.32 5.71
C ASN A 119 9.46 10.69 4.72
N GLU A 120 8.20 11.15 4.67
CA GLU A 120 7.24 10.67 3.70
C GLU A 120 7.64 11.08 2.28
N ARG A 121 7.54 10.13 1.35
CA ARG A 121 7.81 10.32 -0.08
C ARG A 121 6.71 9.68 -0.90
N THR A 122 6.54 10.18 -2.12
CA THR A 122 5.61 9.64 -3.11
C THR A 122 6.37 9.35 -4.39
N TYR A 123 6.27 8.13 -4.91
CA TYR A 123 6.72 7.79 -6.26
C TYR A 123 5.54 7.95 -7.22
N SER A 124 5.77 8.51 -8.40
CA SER A 124 4.68 8.78 -9.34
C SER A 124 4.11 7.50 -9.95
N PHE A 125 2.80 7.32 -9.85
CA PHE A 125 2.08 6.30 -10.63
C PHE A 125 2.18 6.52 -12.15
N PHE A 126 2.48 7.75 -12.58
CA PHE A 126 2.53 8.15 -13.98
C PHE A 126 3.94 8.12 -14.57
N ASP A 127 4.93 7.63 -13.81
CA ASP A 127 6.26 7.37 -14.36
C ASP A 127 6.16 6.35 -15.49
N LYS A 128 6.58 6.78 -16.68
CA LYS A 128 6.56 5.96 -17.92
C LYS A 128 7.33 4.65 -17.79
N LYS A 129 8.34 4.60 -16.92
CA LYS A 129 9.11 3.38 -16.63
C LYS A 129 8.25 2.26 -16.05
N LEU A 130 7.21 2.59 -15.27
CA LEU A 130 6.34 1.60 -14.62
C LEU A 130 5.35 0.96 -15.58
N LYS A 131 5.08 1.57 -16.75
CA LYS A 131 4.14 1.07 -17.77
C LYS A 131 2.80 0.60 -17.19
N ILE A 132 2.25 1.36 -16.21
CA ILE A 132 1.03 0.97 -15.51
C ILE A 132 -0.18 1.08 -16.40
N LYS A 133 -0.86 -0.06 -16.61
CA LYS A 133 -2.21 -0.08 -17.17
C LYS A 133 -3.21 -0.15 -16.00
N PHE A 134 -3.98 0.91 -15.81
CA PHE A 134 -5.01 0.94 -14.79
C PHE A 134 -6.26 0.15 -15.24
N PRO A 135 -6.92 -0.61 -14.34
CA PRO A 135 -8.15 -1.34 -14.67
C PRO A 135 -9.34 -0.42 -14.89
N VAL A 136 -9.27 0.79 -14.36
CA VAL A 136 -10.24 1.88 -14.52
C VAL A 136 -9.48 3.21 -14.57
N LYS A 137 -10.01 4.20 -15.29
CA LYS A 137 -9.39 5.54 -15.37
C LYS A 137 -9.41 6.21 -13.99
N PRO A 138 -8.26 6.58 -13.39
CA PRO A 138 -8.22 7.35 -12.15
C PRO A 138 -8.96 8.68 -12.31
N LYS A 139 -9.82 9.03 -11.33
CA LYS A 139 -10.61 10.29 -11.35
C LYS A 139 -10.28 11.19 -10.16
N TYR A 140 -10.08 10.60 -8.98
CA TYR A 140 -9.85 11.32 -7.74
C TYR A 140 -8.44 11.04 -7.25
N ILE A 141 -7.58 12.05 -7.38
CA ILE A 141 -6.16 11.97 -7.03
C ILE A 141 -5.84 13.20 -6.20
N SER A 142 -5.09 13.05 -5.12
CA SER A 142 -4.65 14.19 -4.32
C SER A 142 -3.61 15.03 -5.08
N LYS A 143 -3.50 16.33 -4.77
CA LYS A 143 -2.45 17.19 -5.35
C LYS A 143 -1.04 16.61 -5.11
N LYS A 144 -0.81 16.02 -3.94
CA LYS A 144 0.44 15.37 -3.56
C LYS A 144 0.76 14.17 -4.47
N ASP A 145 -0.25 13.37 -4.81
CA ASP A 145 -0.08 12.16 -5.63
C ASP A 145 0.02 12.48 -7.14
N LEU A 146 -0.56 13.61 -7.58
CA LEU A 146 -0.42 14.11 -8.95
C LEU A 146 0.97 14.68 -9.22
N ASN A 147 1.52 15.43 -8.25
CA ASN A 147 2.80 16.14 -8.39
C ASN A 147 3.77 15.70 -7.27
N PRO A 148 4.18 14.42 -7.27
CA PRO A 148 5.07 13.93 -6.25
C PRO A 148 6.45 14.60 -6.36
N LYS A 149 6.99 15.05 -5.23
CA LYS A 149 8.42 15.40 -5.14
C LYS A 149 9.20 14.08 -5.17
N ILE A 150 9.70 13.72 -6.33
CA ILE A 150 10.56 12.53 -6.50
C ILE A 150 11.94 12.93 -6.00
N ILE A 151 12.36 12.37 -4.87
CA ILE A 151 13.75 12.35 -4.42
C ILE A 151 14.08 10.87 -4.26
N LEU A 152 14.66 10.27 -5.29
CA LEU A 152 15.29 8.96 -5.25
C LEU A 152 16.78 9.12 -4.94
#